data_6786d9a930377db863b14fde315319c4
#
_entry.id   6786d9a930377db863b14fde315319c4
#
_cell.length_a   1.000
_cell.length_b   1.000
_cell.length_c   1.000
_cell.angle_alpha   90.00
_cell.angle_beta   90.00
_cell.angle_gamma   90.00
#
_symmetry.space_group_name_H-M   'P 1'
#
loop_
_entity.id
_entity.type
_entity.pdbx_description
1 polymer ?
#
loop_
_entity_poly.entity_id
_entity_poly.type
_entity_poly.pdbx_seq_one_letter_code
_entity_poly.pdbx_strand_id
1 'polypeptide(L)'
;VVSETIKQVTSSLVGLTVGCAQCHNHRYDPISQKDYYRLRAVFEPALNWKAWKTPAHRRVSLYTEADRQRKAEVEAQIKEVATQRSKKQEGYITSTFEKEIAKLPSEDQAEVRTAHDTVEKDRSDAQKKLIKKYPSTVVTAGNLYLFDKTAADDLATFTTKQETLRKTIPLEEYVRCLTEPHEQSPPTTFVFSRGNFSSPLAEVQPRELAVLDPQGTSTYVDRIENIPTTGRR
;
A
#
# COMPACT_ATOMS: atom_id res chain seq x y z
N VAL A 1 3.57 20.26 -12.51
CA VAL A 1 2.21 19.74 -12.28
C VAL A 1 1.33 20.81 -11.68
N VAL A 2 1.58 21.33 -10.43
CA VAL A 2 0.71 22.34 -9.76
C VAL A 2 0.43 23.53 -10.66
N SER A 3 1.48 24.15 -11.22
CA SER A 3 1.34 25.32 -12.10
C SER A 3 0.49 25.02 -13.34
N GLU A 4 0.64 23.84 -13.91
CA GLU A 4 -0.13 23.41 -15.08
C GLU A 4 -1.60 23.13 -14.72
N THR A 5 -1.84 22.52 -13.57
CA THR A 5 -3.20 22.33 -13.06
C THR A 5 -3.92 23.66 -12.86
N ILE A 6 -3.25 24.64 -12.25
CA ILE A 6 -3.83 25.98 -12.06
C ILE A 6 -4.18 26.62 -13.39
N LYS A 7 -3.27 26.61 -14.37
CA LYS A 7 -3.53 27.15 -15.71
C LYS A 7 -4.75 26.51 -16.36
N GLN A 8 -4.82 25.17 -16.33
CA GLN A 8 -5.93 24.44 -16.94
C GLN A 8 -7.25 24.72 -16.23
N VAL A 9 -7.27 24.66 -14.89
CA VAL A 9 -8.49 24.91 -14.10
C VAL A 9 -9.00 26.32 -14.34
N THR A 10 -8.12 27.33 -14.24
CA THR A 10 -8.55 28.72 -14.40
C THR A 10 -8.98 29.05 -15.82
N SER A 11 -8.29 28.56 -16.83
CA SER A 11 -8.69 28.82 -18.23
C SER A 11 -9.97 28.08 -18.61
N SER A 12 -10.18 26.84 -18.11
CA SER A 12 -11.33 26.02 -18.51
C SER A 12 -12.61 26.36 -17.74
N LEU A 13 -12.50 26.68 -16.44
CA LEU A 13 -13.67 26.90 -15.60
C LEU A 13 -14.06 28.38 -15.41
N VAL A 14 -13.09 29.28 -15.41
CA VAL A 14 -13.34 30.72 -15.15
C VAL A 14 -12.87 31.61 -16.28
N GLY A 15 -12.30 31.07 -17.34
CA GLY A 15 -11.88 31.87 -18.51
C GLY A 15 -10.68 32.78 -18.27
N LEU A 16 -9.93 32.60 -17.18
CA LEU A 16 -8.81 33.46 -16.80
C LEU A 16 -7.45 32.85 -17.12
N THR A 17 -6.55 33.63 -17.70
CA THR A 17 -5.18 33.19 -18.02
C THR A 17 -4.21 33.60 -16.91
N VAL A 18 -4.13 32.86 -15.83
CA VAL A 18 -3.33 33.23 -14.65
C VAL A 18 -1.84 32.90 -14.73
N GLY A 19 -1.41 32.19 -15.77
CA GLY A 19 -0.04 31.65 -15.87
C GLY A 19 1.06 32.69 -15.82
N CYS A 20 0.82 33.89 -16.38
CA CYS A 20 1.77 35.01 -16.34
C CYS A 20 2.05 35.50 -14.90
N ALA A 21 1.03 35.38 -14.03
CA ALA A 21 1.13 35.82 -12.64
C ALA A 21 2.05 34.90 -11.78
N GLN A 22 2.56 33.83 -12.30
CA GLN A 22 3.58 33.01 -11.64
C GLN A 22 4.90 33.80 -11.43
N CYS A 23 5.28 34.65 -12.39
CA CYS A 23 6.58 35.32 -12.37
C CYS A 23 6.51 36.81 -12.02
N HIS A 24 5.41 37.48 -12.37
CA HIS A 24 5.16 38.88 -12.15
C HIS A 24 3.65 39.14 -12.14
N ASN A 25 3.17 40.31 -11.71
CA ASN A 25 1.74 40.66 -11.82
C ASN A 25 1.27 40.53 -13.28
N HIS A 26 0.05 40.00 -13.46
CA HIS A 26 -0.51 39.85 -14.80
C HIS A 26 -0.53 41.20 -15.55
N ARG A 27 -0.20 41.15 -16.84
CA ARG A 27 0.01 42.39 -17.60
C ARG A 27 -1.29 43.14 -17.89
N TYR A 28 -2.36 42.39 -18.14
CA TYR A 28 -3.63 42.93 -18.62
C TYR A 28 -4.75 42.82 -17.60
N ASP A 29 -4.79 41.72 -16.87
CA ASP A 29 -5.83 41.45 -15.88
C ASP A 29 -5.37 41.86 -14.47
N PRO A 30 -6.27 42.26 -13.57
CA PRO A 30 -5.95 42.65 -12.20
C PRO A 30 -5.65 41.44 -11.30
N ILE A 31 -4.69 40.60 -11.73
CA ILE A 31 -4.23 39.40 -11.03
C ILE A 31 -2.79 39.62 -10.59
N SER A 32 -2.58 39.75 -9.29
CA SER A 32 -1.24 39.89 -8.75
C SER A 32 -0.49 38.57 -8.69
N GLN A 33 0.85 38.61 -8.64
CA GLN A 33 1.66 37.44 -8.36
C GLN A 33 1.25 36.80 -7.02
N LYS A 34 0.92 37.60 -6.02
CA LYS A 34 0.45 37.10 -4.72
C LYS A 34 -0.85 36.33 -4.85
N ASP A 35 -1.79 36.75 -5.68
CA ASP A 35 -3.05 36.03 -5.90
C ASP A 35 -2.82 34.66 -6.56
N TYR A 36 -1.89 34.60 -7.53
CA TYR A 36 -1.48 33.32 -8.12
C TYR A 36 -0.99 32.33 -7.06
N TYR A 37 -0.11 32.74 -6.13
CA TYR A 37 0.42 31.87 -5.10
C TYR A 37 -0.59 31.55 -4.01
N ARG A 38 -1.54 32.41 -3.72
CA ARG A 38 -2.68 32.16 -2.85
C ARG A 38 -3.57 31.06 -3.44
N LEU A 39 -3.90 31.15 -4.73
CA LEU A 39 -4.63 30.12 -5.44
C LEU A 39 -3.83 28.81 -5.50
N ARG A 40 -2.51 28.91 -5.71
CA ARG A 40 -1.62 27.76 -5.67
C ARG A 40 -1.68 27.04 -4.33
N ALA A 41 -1.74 27.75 -3.21
CA ALA A 41 -1.82 27.18 -1.87
C ALA A 41 -3.10 26.34 -1.65
N VAL A 42 -4.16 26.57 -2.42
CA VAL A 42 -5.37 25.70 -2.41
C VAL A 42 -5.07 24.32 -2.95
N PHE A 43 -4.27 24.22 -4.03
CA PHE A 43 -3.97 22.96 -4.72
C PHE A 43 -2.75 22.21 -4.15
N GLU A 44 -1.84 22.90 -3.47
CA GLU A 44 -0.57 22.30 -3.00
C GLU A 44 -0.73 21.11 -2.08
N PRO A 45 -1.70 21.03 -1.14
CA PRO A 45 -1.85 19.85 -0.30
C PRO A 45 -2.08 18.57 -1.09
N ALA A 46 -2.94 18.64 -2.11
CA ALA A 46 -3.28 17.49 -2.96
C ALA A 46 -2.23 17.22 -4.05
N LEU A 47 -1.48 18.24 -4.46
CA LEU A 47 -0.46 18.18 -5.51
C LEU A 47 0.95 18.37 -4.94
N ASN A 48 1.17 18.04 -3.67
CA ASN A 48 2.44 18.23 -2.97
C ASN A 48 3.63 17.70 -3.78
N TRP A 49 4.46 18.63 -4.26
CA TRP A 49 5.61 18.27 -5.10
C TRP A 49 6.75 17.62 -4.32
N LYS A 50 6.81 17.82 -2.99
CA LYS A 50 7.80 17.17 -2.09
C LYS A 50 7.44 15.72 -1.80
N ALA A 51 6.16 15.37 -1.83
CA ALA A 51 5.62 14.02 -1.60
C ALA A 51 4.74 13.59 -2.77
N TRP A 52 5.22 13.82 -3.99
CA TRP A 52 4.46 13.53 -5.21
C TRP A 52 4.13 12.05 -5.36
N LYS A 53 2.83 11.77 -5.51
CA LYS A 53 2.34 10.44 -5.90
C LYS A 53 1.88 10.45 -7.36
N THR A 54 2.25 9.45 -8.12
CA THR A 54 1.74 9.31 -9.49
C THR A 54 0.22 9.07 -9.50
N PRO A 55 -0.50 9.38 -10.59
CA PRO A 55 -1.94 9.13 -10.67
C PRO A 55 -2.35 7.70 -10.36
N ALA A 56 -1.50 6.71 -10.64
CA ALA A 56 -1.74 5.31 -10.30
C ALA A 56 -1.79 5.06 -8.77
N HIS A 57 -1.10 5.89 -7.98
CA HIS A 57 -1.05 5.78 -6.52
C HIS A 57 -2.02 6.74 -5.80
N ARG A 58 -2.85 7.46 -6.55
CA ARG A 58 -3.90 8.35 -6.03
C ARG A 58 -5.26 7.68 -6.16
N ARG A 59 -5.39 6.52 -5.52
CA ARG A 59 -6.63 5.76 -5.52
C ARG A 59 -7.30 5.91 -4.17
N VAL A 60 -8.58 6.25 -4.18
CA VAL A 60 -9.45 6.20 -3.02
C VAL A 60 -10.33 4.97 -3.16
N SER A 61 -10.28 4.10 -2.18
CA SER A 61 -11.13 2.93 -2.10
C SER A 61 -12.57 3.35 -1.86
N LEU A 62 -13.48 2.75 -2.62
CA LEU A 62 -14.92 2.93 -2.45
C LEU A 62 -15.53 1.98 -1.41
N TYR A 63 -14.70 1.21 -0.72
CA TYR A 63 -15.17 0.37 0.37
C TYR A 63 -15.92 1.19 1.41
N THR A 64 -17.10 0.71 1.75
CA THR A 64 -17.85 1.16 2.93
C THR A 64 -17.17 0.63 4.20
N GLU A 65 -17.59 1.11 5.36
CA GLU A 65 -17.11 0.57 6.63
C GLU A 65 -17.51 -0.92 6.79
N ALA A 66 -18.69 -1.29 6.33
CA ALA A 66 -19.14 -2.68 6.31
C ALA A 66 -18.25 -3.58 5.44
N ASP A 67 -17.79 -3.09 4.26
CA ASP A 67 -16.90 -3.83 3.39
C ASP A 67 -15.53 -4.04 4.04
N ARG A 68 -15.00 -3.02 4.72
CA ARG A 68 -13.73 -3.12 5.47
C ARG A 68 -13.81 -4.14 6.59
N GLN A 69 -14.89 -4.10 7.37
CA GLN A 69 -15.14 -5.07 8.44
C GLN A 69 -15.26 -6.48 7.87
N ARG A 70 -16.03 -6.65 6.80
CA ARG A 70 -16.18 -7.95 6.14
C ARG A 70 -14.85 -8.48 5.61
N LYS A 71 -14.04 -7.64 4.98
CA LYS A 71 -12.69 -8.01 4.53
C LYS A 71 -11.82 -8.46 5.70
N ALA A 72 -11.80 -7.70 6.79
CA ALA A 72 -11.01 -8.03 7.98
C ALA A 72 -11.44 -9.37 8.61
N GLU A 73 -12.74 -9.63 8.71
CA GLU A 73 -13.28 -10.90 9.20
C GLU A 73 -12.83 -12.10 8.34
N VAL A 74 -12.96 -11.96 7.01
CA VAL A 74 -12.57 -13.02 6.08
C VAL A 74 -11.06 -13.23 6.10
N GLU A 75 -10.25 -12.18 6.16
CA GLU A 75 -8.79 -12.29 6.28
C GLU A 75 -8.37 -12.99 7.58
N ALA A 76 -9.06 -12.73 8.70
CA ALA A 76 -8.85 -13.43 9.96
C ALA A 76 -9.17 -14.93 9.83
N GLN A 77 -10.27 -15.29 9.18
CA GLN A 77 -10.63 -16.69 8.91
C GLN A 77 -9.59 -17.39 8.01
N ILE A 78 -9.11 -16.71 6.96
CA ILE A 78 -8.06 -17.25 6.08
C ILE A 78 -6.78 -17.50 6.85
N LYS A 79 -6.40 -16.60 7.75
CA LYS A 79 -5.21 -16.73 8.61
C LYS A 79 -5.36 -17.93 9.57
N GLU A 80 -6.54 -18.12 10.13
CA GLU A 80 -6.82 -19.27 11.01
C GLU A 80 -6.69 -20.58 10.22
N VAL A 81 -7.32 -20.67 9.05
CA VAL A 81 -7.22 -21.85 8.17
C VAL A 81 -5.76 -22.12 7.77
N ALA A 82 -4.97 -21.07 7.50
CA ALA A 82 -3.54 -21.19 7.19
C ALA A 82 -2.76 -21.78 8.37
N THR A 83 -3.05 -21.32 9.59
CA THR A 83 -2.41 -21.82 10.81
C THR A 83 -2.76 -23.29 11.06
N GLN A 84 -4.02 -23.66 10.88
CA GLN A 84 -4.47 -25.07 11.00
C GLN A 84 -3.78 -25.94 9.95
N ARG A 85 -3.67 -25.47 8.70
CA ARG A 85 -2.96 -26.16 7.62
C ARG A 85 -1.48 -26.37 7.97
N SER A 86 -0.78 -25.34 8.45
CA SER A 86 0.64 -25.45 8.82
C SER A 86 0.86 -26.49 9.93
N LYS A 87 0.02 -26.46 10.97
CA LYS A 87 0.07 -27.43 12.06
C LYS A 87 -0.11 -28.88 11.57
N LYS A 88 -1.10 -29.12 10.72
CA LYS A 88 -1.34 -30.43 10.14
C LYS A 88 -0.18 -30.85 9.24
N GLN A 89 0.34 -29.95 8.43
CA GLN A 89 1.47 -30.21 7.53
C GLN A 89 2.71 -30.66 8.32
N GLU A 90 3.06 -29.94 9.39
CA GLU A 90 4.15 -30.33 10.28
C GLU A 90 3.92 -31.73 10.86
N GLY A 91 2.71 -32.01 11.34
CA GLY A 91 2.35 -33.33 11.84
C GLY A 91 2.49 -34.43 10.80
N TYR A 92 2.05 -34.22 9.57
CA TYR A 92 2.20 -35.18 8.47
C TYR A 92 3.66 -35.37 8.06
N ILE A 93 4.45 -34.32 7.97
CA ILE A 93 5.88 -34.41 7.68
C ILE A 93 6.59 -35.23 8.75
N THR A 94 6.35 -34.91 10.03
CA THR A 94 6.96 -35.63 11.16
C THR A 94 6.55 -37.09 11.16
N SER A 95 5.26 -37.39 11.01
CA SER A 95 4.78 -38.79 11.01
C SER A 95 5.32 -39.60 9.82
N THR A 96 5.44 -38.96 8.65
CA THR A 96 6.00 -39.58 7.45
C THR A 96 7.50 -39.82 7.61
N PHE A 97 8.23 -38.85 8.13
CA PHE A 97 9.64 -38.95 8.46
C PHE A 97 9.91 -40.13 9.41
N GLU A 98 9.10 -40.27 10.49
CA GLU A 98 9.22 -41.37 11.42
C GLU A 98 8.97 -42.74 10.75
N LYS A 99 7.98 -42.84 9.87
CA LYS A 99 7.71 -44.04 9.08
C LYS A 99 8.89 -44.39 8.17
N GLU A 100 9.53 -43.41 7.53
CA GLU A 100 10.69 -43.63 6.67
C GLU A 100 11.92 -44.03 7.46
N ILE A 101 12.18 -43.42 8.64
CA ILE A 101 13.27 -43.82 9.54
C ILE A 101 13.09 -45.25 10.03
N ALA A 102 11.88 -45.64 10.39
CA ALA A 102 11.62 -47.02 10.88
C ALA A 102 11.98 -48.11 9.86
N LYS A 103 12.08 -47.76 8.57
CA LYS A 103 12.51 -48.69 7.50
C LYS A 103 14.04 -48.84 7.40
N LEU A 104 14.80 -47.97 8.07
CA LEU A 104 16.27 -47.99 8.02
C LEU A 104 16.87 -48.98 9.02
N PRO A 105 18.14 -49.42 8.79
CA PRO A 105 18.87 -50.19 9.78
C PRO A 105 18.93 -49.47 11.12
N SER A 106 18.79 -50.22 12.22
CA SER A 106 18.72 -49.67 13.58
C SER A 106 19.94 -48.80 13.94
N GLU A 107 21.11 -49.13 13.41
CA GLU A 107 22.37 -48.41 13.61
C GLU A 107 22.38 -47.01 12.98
N ASP A 108 21.72 -46.83 11.83
CA ASP A 108 21.72 -45.56 11.10
C ASP A 108 20.57 -44.61 11.57
N GLN A 109 19.54 -45.10 12.24
CA GLN A 109 18.34 -44.36 12.61
C GLN A 109 18.63 -43.12 13.48
N ALA A 110 19.48 -43.29 14.50
CA ALA A 110 19.83 -42.19 15.42
C ALA A 110 20.63 -41.09 14.74
N GLU A 111 21.57 -41.48 13.88
CA GLU A 111 22.38 -40.50 13.15
C GLU A 111 21.58 -39.76 12.10
N VAL A 112 20.62 -40.40 11.41
CA VAL A 112 19.73 -39.76 10.46
C VAL A 112 18.82 -38.73 11.15
N ARG A 113 18.29 -39.05 12.34
CA ARG A 113 17.50 -38.09 13.14
C ARG A 113 18.34 -36.85 13.49
N THR A 114 19.55 -37.06 14.01
CA THR A 114 20.46 -35.98 14.33
C THR A 114 20.81 -35.13 13.11
N ALA A 115 21.03 -35.75 11.94
CA ALA A 115 21.31 -35.06 10.70
C ALA A 115 20.10 -34.27 10.17
N HIS A 116 18.88 -34.78 10.36
CA HIS A 116 17.63 -34.10 10.01
C HIS A 116 17.40 -32.86 10.88
N ASP A 117 17.60 -32.99 12.21
CA ASP A 117 17.40 -31.90 13.17
C ASP A 117 18.47 -30.82 13.08
N THR A 118 19.61 -31.13 12.43
CA THR A 118 20.67 -30.14 12.19
C THR A 118 20.33 -29.28 10.97
N VAL A 119 20.39 -27.96 11.13
CA VAL A 119 20.18 -27.02 10.03
C VAL A 119 21.15 -27.32 8.89
N GLU A 120 20.69 -27.27 7.65
CA GLU A 120 21.49 -27.66 6.46
C GLU A 120 22.87 -27.02 6.38
N LYS A 121 22.99 -25.75 6.81
CA LYS A 121 24.25 -25.00 6.81
C LYS A 121 25.27 -25.56 7.80
N ASP A 122 24.79 -26.12 8.91
CA ASP A 122 25.60 -26.58 10.04
C ASP A 122 25.87 -28.10 9.98
N ARG A 123 25.35 -28.77 8.97
CA ARG A 123 25.56 -30.22 8.76
C ARG A 123 27.00 -30.54 8.43
N SER A 124 27.56 -31.51 9.14
CA SER A 124 28.86 -32.09 8.81
C SER A 124 28.84 -32.87 7.48
N ASP A 125 30.01 -33.08 6.90
CA ASP A 125 30.10 -33.87 5.65
C ASP A 125 29.61 -35.30 5.81
N ALA A 126 29.77 -35.89 7.00
CA ALA A 126 29.20 -37.19 7.33
C ALA A 126 27.69 -37.19 7.29
N GLN A 127 27.04 -36.17 7.92
CA GLN A 127 25.60 -36.00 7.91
C GLN A 127 25.06 -35.75 6.50
N LYS A 128 25.76 -34.94 5.66
CA LYS A 128 25.38 -34.72 4.26
C LYS A 128 25.44 -36.03 3.44
N LYS A 129 26.47 -36.87 3.66
CA LYS A 129 26.59 -38.18 3.00
C LYS A 129 25.47 -39.12 3.44
N LEU A 130 25.12 -39.10 4.73
CA LEU A 130 24.07 -39.97 5.29
C LEU A 130 22.68 -39.57 4.71
N ILE A 131 22.36 -38.31 4.61
CA ILE A 131 21.10 -37.83 3.99
C ILE A 131 21.06 -38.21 2.50
N LYS A 132 22.19 -38.13 1.78
CA LYS A 132 22.27 -38.62 0.39
C LYS A 132 22.11 -40.14 0.26
N LYS A 133 22.55 -40.90 1.24
CA LYS A 133 22.36 -42.35 1.31
C LYS A 133 20.88 -42.73 1.48
N TYR A 134 20.12 -41.89 2.23
CA TYR A 134 18.72 -42.14 2.55
C TYR A 134 17.80 -41.01 2.08
N PRO A 135 17.62 -40.75 0.78
CA PRO A 135 16.85 -39.65 0.25
C PRO A 135 15.36 -39.72 0.61
N SER A 136 14.83 -40.88 0.95
CA SER A 136 13.44 -41.05 1.39
C SER A 136 13.16 -40.39 2.75
N THR A 137 14.19 -40.11 3.54
CA THR A 137 14.03 -39.38 4.82
C THR A 137 13.91 -37.87 4.66
N VAL A 138 14.15 -37.31 3.48
CA VAL A 138 13.98 -35.91 3.20
C VAL A 138 12.51 -35.62 2.84
N VAL A 139 11.65 -35.61 3.86
CA VAL A 139 10.23 -35.32 3.71
C VAL A 139 10.00 -33.81 3.84
N THR A 140 9.39 -33.23 2.85
CA THR A 140 9.07 -31.79 2.79
C THR A 140 7.61 -31.58 2.37
N ALA A 141 7.09 -30.37 2.54
CA ALA A 141 5.77 -30.00 2.04
C ALA A 141 5.58 -30.25 0.53
N GLY A 142 6.67 -30.11 -0.24
CA GLY A 142 6.65 -30.26 -1.69
C GLY A 142 6.65 -31.70 -2.19
N ASN A 143 7.15 -32.65 -1.41
CA ASN A 143 7.24 -34.07 -1.79
C ASN A 143 6.37 -35.00 -0.95
N LEU A 144 5.61 -34.49 0.02
CA LEU A 144 4.75 -35.26 0.90
C LEU A 144 3.78 -36.16 0.11
N TYR A 145 3.28 -35.68 -1.05
CA TYR A 145 2.36 -36.44 -1.90
C TYR A 145 2.95 -37.76 -2.44
N LEU A 146 4.28 -37.90 -2.51
CA LEU A 146 4.96 -39.12 -2.93
C LEU A 146 4.92 -40.19 -1.85
N PHE A 147 4.78 -39.81 -0.59
CA PHE A 147 4.82 -40.67 0.57
C PHE A 147 3.42 -40.95 1.16
N ASP A 148 2.62 -39.89 1.22
CA ASP A 148 1.27 -39.95 1.81
C ASP A 148 0.30 -39.09 0.99
N LYS A 149 -0.35 -39.71 0.03
CA LYS A 149 -1.34 -39.07 -0.82
C LYS A 149 -2.54 -38.54 -0.01
N THR A 150 -2.96 -39.30 1.01
CA THR A 150 -4.11 -38.92 1.84
C THR A 150 -3.83 -37.63 2.63
N ALA A 151 -2.61 -37.50 3.17
CA ALA A 151 -2.16 -36.27 3.83
C ALA A 151 -2.10 -35.10 2.87
N ALA A 152 -1.61 -35.32 1.64
CA ALA A 152 -1.56 -34.28 0.62
C ALA A 152 -2.96 -33.84 0.19
N ASP A 153 -3.88 -34.76 0.00
CA ASP A 153 -5.28 -34.46 -0.36
C ASP A 153 -6.00 -33.72 0.79
N ASP A 154 -5.76 -34.09 2.06
CA ASP A 154 -6.28 -33.34 3.21
C ASP A 154 -5.75 -31.91 3.23
N LEU A 155 -4.45 -31.70 3.01
CA LEU A 155 -3.86 -30.35 2.93
C LEU A 155 -4.41 -29.54 1.75
N ALA A 156 -4.75 -30.16 0.63
CA ALA A 156 -5.38 -29.49 -0.50
C ALA A 156 -6.78 -28.96 -0.15
N THR A 157 -7.52 -29.62 0.74
CA THR A 157 -8.84 -29.12 1.22
C THR A 157 -8.74 -27.76 1.90
N PHE A 158 -7.67 -27.52 2.65
CA PHE A 158 -7.42 -26.22 3.28
C PHE A 158 -7.13 -25.13 2.25
N THR A 159 -6.42 -25.46 1.19
CA THR A 159 -6.16 -24.52 0.09
C THR A 159 -7.47 -24.12 -0.61
N THR A 160 -8.31 -25.10 -0.94
CA THR A 160 -9.63 -24.88 -1.52
C THR A 160 -10.51 -24.03 -0.59
N LYS A 161 -10.47 -24.30 0.72
CA LYS A 161 -11.21 -23.51 1.71
C LYS A 161 -10.75 -22.06 1.75
N GLN A 162 -9.43 -21.82 1.71
CA GLN A 162 -8.89 -20.45 1.63
C GLN A 162 -9.31 -19.72 0.36
N GLU A 163 -9.29 -20.40 -0.79
CA GLU A 163 -9.73 -19.82 -2.06
C GLU A 163 -11.23 -19.47 -2.04
N THR A 164 -12.04 -20.34 -1.47
CA THR A 164 -13.48 -20.09 -1.29
C THR A 164 -13.71 -18.88 -0.41
N LEU A 165 -13.00 -18.77 0.71
CA LEU A 165 -13.08 -17.59 1.58
C LEU A 165 -12.64 -16.32 0.86
N ARG A 166 -11.53 -16.33 0.09
CA ARG A 166 -11.08 -15.18 -0.70
C ARG A 166 -12.14 -14.66 -1.67
N LYS A 167 -12.93 -15.56 -2.27
CA LYS A 167 -14.03 -15.18 -3.18
C LYS A 167 -15.17 -14.47 -2.47
N THR A 168 -15.28 -14.54 -1.15
CA THR A 168 -16.29 -13.82 -0.36
C THR A 168 -15.87 -12.42 0.05
N ILE A 169 -14.62 -12.02 -0.22
CA ILE A 169 -14.16 -10.65 -0.01
C ILE A 169 -14.87 -9.76 -1.04
N PRO A 170 -15.50 -8.66 -0.63
CA PRO A 170 -16.12 -7.71 -1.56
C PRO A 170 -15.10 -7.20 -2.58
N LEU A 171 -15.54 -6.96 -3.82
CA LEU A 171 -14.68 -6.39 -4.85
C LEU A 171 -14.31 -4.96 -4.47
N GLU A 172 -13.03 -4.66 -4.35
CA GLU A 172 -12.55 -3.32 -4.03
C GLU A 172 -12.44 -2.47 -5.28
N GLU A 173 -13.37 -1.53 -5.43
CA GLU A 173 -13.34 -0.54 -6.49
C GLU A 173 -12.60 0.72 -6.03
N TYR A 174 -12.02 1.44 -6.99
CA TYR A 174 -11.22 2.62 -6.72
C TYR A 174 -11.58 3.76 -7.64
N VAL A 175 -11.65 4.96 -7.09
CA VAL A 175 -11.71 6.19 -7.84
C VAL A 175 -10.36 6.91 -7.80
N ARG A 176 -9.97 7.53 -8.92
CA ARG A 176 -8.79 8.40 -8.99
C ARG A 176 -9.23 9.82 -8.73
N CYS A 177 -8.74 10.40 -7.66
CA CYS A 177 -9.05 11.79 -7.33
C CYS A 177 -7.85 12.49 -6.69
N LEU A 178 -7.94 13.80 -6.59
CA LEU A 178 -7.01 14.58 -5.79
C LEU A 178 -7.37 14.37 -4.32
N THR A 179 -6.41 13.87 -3.54
CA THR A 179 -6.55 13.65 -2.11
C THR A 179 -5.50 14.41 -1.35
N GLU A 180 -5.90 15.00 -0.25
CA GLU A 180 -4.97 15.59 0.71
C GLU A 180 -4.43 14.49 1.63
N PRO A 181 -3.12 14.50 1.97
CA PRO A 181 -2.59 13.58 2.97
C PRO A 181 -3.13 13.97 4.36
N HIS A 182 -3.84 13.06 5.01
CA HIS A 182 -4.51 13.32 6.29
C HIS A 182 -3.54 13.45 7.47
N GLU A 183 -2.38 12.81 7.37
CA GLU A 183 -1.41 12.71 8.46
C GLU A 183 -0.33 13.81 8.43
N GLN A 184 -0.33 14.65 7.42
CA GLN A 184 0.69 15.69 7.26
C GLN A 184 0.09 17.08 7.34
N SER A 185 0.79 18.00 8.02
CA SER A 185 0.46 19.41 7.96
C SER A 185 0.52 19.89 6.50
N PRO A 186 -0.43 20.73 6.07
CA PRO A 186 -0.40 21.30 4.72
C PRO A 186 0.92 22.02 4.46
N PRO A 187 1.50 21.91 3.26
CA PRO A 187 2.73 22.63 2.95
C PRO A 187 2.52 24.13 3.00
N THR A 188 3.46 24.84 3.59
CA THR A 188 3.51 26.30 3.55
C THR A 188 3.84 26.76 2.14
N THR A 189 3.04 27.69 1.61
CA THR A 189 3.22 28.25 0.27
C THR A 189 3.83 29.64 0.37
N PHE A 190 4.79 29.91 -0.50
CA PHE A 190 5.46 31.21 -0.60
C PHE A 190 5.25 31.82 -1.98
N VAL A 191 5.31 33.14 -2.07
CA VAL A 191 5.56 33.81 -3.33
C VAL A 191 7.01 33.53 -3.71
N PHE A 192 7.27 33.22 -4.96
CA PHE A 192 8.63 32.95 -5.43
C PHE A 192 9.11 34.06 -6.39
N SER A 193 10.31 34.56 -6.14
CA SER A 193 10.91 35.60 -6.99
C SER A 193 10.97 35.12 -8.44
N ARG A 194 10.32 35.85 -9.34
CA ARG A 194 10.24 35.49 -10.77
C ARG A 194 9.86 34.04 -11.06
N GLY A 195 9.07 33.43 -10.17
CA GLY A 195 8.65 32.02 -10.29
C GLY A 195 9.73 30.98 -9.93
N ASN A 196 10.86 31.42 -9.40
CA ASN A 196 11.96 30.51 -9.03
C ASN A 196 11.74 29.92 -7.63
N PHE A 197 11.47 28.61 -7.57
CA PHE A 197 11.20 27.88 -6.33
C PHE A 197 12.35 27.87 -5.31
N SER A 198 13.58 28.17 -5.76
CA SER A 198 14.73 28.31 -4.86
C SER A 198 14.83 29.69 -4.20
N SER A 199 13.95 30.63 -4.55
CA SER A 199 13.98 32.01 -4.05
C SER A 199 12.62 32.40 -3.44
N PRO A 200 12.24 31.81 -2.28
CA PRO A 200 11.01 32.14 -1.60
C PRO A 200 11.03 33.57 -1.05
N LEU A 201 9.91 34.27 -1.16
CA LEU A 201 9.65 35.58 -0.61
C LEU A 201 8.65 35.48 0.57
N ALA A 202 7.57 36.24 0.52
CA ALA A 202 6.56 36.25 1.58
C ALA A 202 5.72 34.95 1.57
N GLU A 203 5.38 34.45 2.75
CA GLU A 203 4.38 33.42 2.92
C GLU A 203 3.00 33.92 2.52
N VAL A 204 2.19 33.00 1.97
CA VAL A 204 0.80 33.29 1.60
C VAL A 204 -0.14 32.21 2.13
N GLN A 205 -1.30 32.65 2.55
CA GLN A 205 -2.40 31.77 2.92
C GLN A 205 -3.25 31.42 1.70
N PRO A 206 -3.88 30.24 1.65
CA PRO A 206 -4.77 29.86 0.56
C PRO A 206 -5.92 30.86 0.42
N ARG A 207 -6.20 31.24 -0.81
CA ARG A 207 -7.32 32.12 -1.16
C ARG A 207 -7.62 31.99 -2.66
N GLU A 208 -8.87 32.30 -3.03
CA GLU A 208 -9.27 32.53 -4.42
C GLU A 208 -8.61 33.79 -5.03
N LEU A 209 -8.78 33.95 -6.35
CA LEU A 209 -8.32 35.12 -7.05
C LEU A 209 -9.13 36.36 -6.61
N ALA A 210 -8.47 37.44 -6.21
CA ALA A 210 -9.11 38.65 -5.76
C ALA A 210 -10.05 39.26 -6.82
N VAL A 211 -9.79 39.05 -8.10
CA VAL A 211 -10.66 39.47 -9.21
C VAL A 211 -12.03 38.80 -9.20
N LEU A 212 -12.14 37.61 -8.61
CA LEU A 212 -13.40 36.86 -8.51
C LEU A 212 -14.18 37.19 -7.22
N ASP A 213 -13.51 37.70 -6.22
CA ASP A 213 -14.09 38.16 -4.96
C ASP A 213 -13.48 39.53 -4.54
N PRO A 214 -13.86 40.61 -5.23
CA PRO A 214 -13.29 41.96 -4.96
C PRO A 214 -13.59 42.47 -3.54
N GLN A 215 -14.68 41.99 -2.95
CA GLN A 215 -15.13 42.41 -1.61
C GLN A 215 -14.54 41.56 -0.48
N GLY A 216 -13.90 40.43 -0.82
CA GLY A 216 -13.33 39.49 0.16
C GLY A 216 -14.38 38.81 1.05
N THR A 217 -15.55 38.58 0.47
CA THR A 217 -16.73 38.01 1.16
C THR A 217 -16.78 36.49 1.12
N SER A 218 -15.84 35.87 0.39
CA SER A 218 -15.77 34.41 0.33
C SER A 218 -15.62 33.81 1.72
N THR A 219 -16.61 33.03 2.11
CA THR A 219 -16.57 32.25 3.34
C THR A 219 -15.76 30.98 3.08
N TYR A 220 -14.69 30.80 3.82
CA TYR A 220 -14.05 29.50 3.89
C TYR A 220 -15.04 28.52 4.49
N VAL A 221 -15.16 27.34 3.87
CA VAL A 221 -15.92 26.26 4.48
C VAL A 221 -15.13 25.81 5.70
N ASP A 222 -15.74 25.97 6.88
CA ASP A 222 -15.16 25.46 8.11
C ASP A 222 -14.85 23.96 7.96
N ARG A 223 -13.78 23.54 8.62
CA ARG A 223 -13.39 22.14 8.64
C ARG A 223 -14.55 21.32 9.21
N ILE A 224 -15.18 20.51 8.39
CA ILE A 224 -16.26 19.61 8.83
C ILE A 224 -15.60 18.52 9.67
N GLU A 225 -16.03 18.35 10.91
CA GLU A 225 -15.60 17.27 11.77
C GLU A 225 -15.80 15.92 11.04
N ASN A 226 -14.82 15.04 11.14
CA ASN A 226 -14.78 13.71 10.51
C ASN A 226 -14.60 13.68 8.97
N ILE A 227 -14.47 14.80 8.29
CA ILE A 227 -14.01 14.79 6.90
C ILE A 227 -12.51 15.09 6.88
N PRO A 228 -11.70 14.18 6.34
CA PRO A 228 -10.25 14.37 6.26
C PRO A 228 -9.90 15.40 5.18
N THR A 229 -9.96 16.67 5.53
CA THR A 229 -9.64 17.80 4.64
C THR A 229 -8.88 18.87 5.41
N THR A 230 -8.02 19.63 4.71
CA THR A 230 -7.35 20.82 5.26
C THR A 230 -8.26 22.05 5.30
N GLY A 231 -9.50 21.97 4.79
CA GLY A 231 -10.43 23.10 4.67
C GLY A 231 -10.06 24.09 3.57
N ARG A 232 -9.12 23.78 2.70
CA ARG A 232 -8.68 24.62 1.58
C ARG A 232 -9.51 24.37 0.33
N ARG A 233 -10.76 24.77 0.38
CA ARG A 233 -11.71 24.63 -0.75
C ARG A 233 -12.06 25.99 -1.31
#